data_4ce09fdd47233fc9ac6be33ac31a6f97
#
_entry.id   4ce09fdd47233fc9ac6be33ac31a6f97
#
_cell.length_a   1.000
_cell.length_b   1.000
_cell.length_c   1.000
_cell.angle_alpha   90.00
_cell.angle_beta   90.00
_cell.angle_gamma   90.00
#
_symmetry.space_group_name_H-M   'P 1'
#
loop_
_entity.id
_entity.type
_entity.pdbx_description
1 polymer ?
#
loop_
_entity_poly.entity_id
_entity_poly.type
_entity_poly.pdbx_seq_one_letter_code
_entity_poly.pdbx_strand_id
1 'polypeptide(L)'
;LVIGIRGPPHFGDKCQSLFDANSGFNKAFNFERSAARSFLRDMKLSKLIAALEQWAPLSLQEAYDNSGLQLGDPNMEILSAMVCLDCTETVIEEAAMQNCQLIISHHPLIFRGLKCLSGNGYVERTLRAAIKHDIALYAIHTNLDNVHDGVNGEIASRLRLKPMGVLEPKVDLLRKLSVFVPHSHAEQVREAMFRAGAGHVGDYDECSFNVEGTGTFRGTEGTVPYVGKIGERHKEPETRVEVIYPVFKERMIISTMREAHPYEEVAYDLVPLHNRHPRVGSGLVGEWDKPLSEQEFLARLKEVFGLKTLRHSKLLGRPIKRVGMCGGSGAFLINRSKSEGVDAYITGDVKYHEFFDADGSLLLADIGHFGSEQFTMHLIQRRLAQLFPTFAVRLTKIVTDPIYHY
;
A
#
# COMPACT_ATOMS: atom_id res chain seq x y z
N LEU A 1 54.59 -73.18 -0.44
CA LEU A 1 55.39 -71.94 -0.49
C LEU A 1 54.55 -70.85 0.20
N VAL A 2 54.99 -70.45 1.42
CA VAL A 2 54.37 -69.39 2.24
C VAL A 2 55.23 -68.14 2.04
N ILE A 3 54.64 -67.07 1.61
CA ILE A 3 55.27 -65.72 1.58
C ILE A 3 54.47 -64.81 2.46
N GLY A 4 55.08 -64.38 3.58
CA GLY A 4 54.48 -63.41 4.51
C GLY A 4 54.48 -61.98 3.97
N ILE A 5 53.41 -61.20 4.21
CA ILE A 5 53.34 -59.79 3.91
C ILE A 5 53.43 -59.04 5.24
N ARG A 6 54.38 -58.13 5.33
CA ARG A 6 54.59 -57.18 6.44
C ARG A 6 53.50 -56.09 6.38
N GLY A 7 52.87 -55.73 7.51
CA GLY A 7 51.94 -54.64 7.65
C GLY A 7 52.65 -53.28 7.56
N PRO A 8 51.92 -52.21 7.17
CA PRO A 8 52.46 -50.88 7.04
C PRO A 8 52.53 -50.14 8.41
N PRO A 9 53.41 -49.12 8.53
CA PRO A 9 53.74 -48.45 9.77
C PRO A 9 52.58 -47.51 10.26
N HIS A 10 52.54 -47.42 11.58
CA HIS A 10 51.68 -46.47 12.28
C HIS A 10 51.92 -45.02 11.85
N PHE A 11 50.84 -44.36 11.30
CA PHE A 11 50.71 -42.92 11.23
C PHE A 11 49.78 -42.48 12.38
N GLY A 12 50.41 -42.24 13.53
CA GLY A 12 49.74 -41.50 14.63
C GLY A 12 50.13 -40.03 14.55
N ASP A 13 49.20 -39.17 14.99
CA ASP A 13 49.41 -37.82 15.52
C ASP A 13 49.42 -36.59 14.58
N LYS A 14 48.97 -36.66 13.34
CA LYS A 14 48.70 -35.38 12.57
C LYS A 14 47.28 -35.15 12.08
N CYS A 15 46.33 -36.03 12.38
CA CYS A 15 44.91 -35.83 11.97
C CYS A 15 44.03 -35.13 13.02
N GLN A 16 44.47 -35.04 14.29
CA GLN A 16 43.66 -34.45 15.35
C GLN A 16 43.63 -32.91 15.30
N SER A 17 44.73 -32.28 14.82
CA SER A 17 44.84 -30.81 14.74
C SER A 17 44.03 -30.15 13.60
N LEU A 18 43.68 -30.94 12.57
CA LEU A 18 42.84 -30.45 11.45
C LEU A 18 41.33 -30.51 11.76
N PHE A 19 40.90 -31.35 12.69
CA PHE A 19 39.49 -31.42 13.13
C PHE A 19 39.13 -30.33 14.12
N ASP A 20 40.08 -29.86 14.94
CA ASP A 20 39.85 -28.78 15.92
C ASP A 20 39.81 -27.39 15.25
N ALA A 21 40.53 -27.19 14.15
CA ALA A 21 40.47 -25.95 13.36
C ALA A 21 39.11 -25.77 12.65
N ASN A 22 38.47 -26.87 12.24
CA ASN A 22 37.17 -26.84 11.57
C ASN A 22 35.99 -26.59 12.57
N SER A 23 36.17 -26.98 13.86
CA SER A 23 35.18 -26.74 14.89
C SER A 23 35.13 -25.26 15.33
N GLY A 24 36.24 -24.55 15.31
CA GLY A 24 36.38 -23.13 15.57
C GLY A 24 35.74 -22.27 14.47
N PHE A 25 35.98 -22.63 13.21
CA PHE A 25 35.41 -21.93 12.04
C PHE A 25 33.90 -22.10 11.94
N ASN A 26 33.37 -23.29 12.23
CA ASN A 26 31.95 -23.55 12.28
C ASN A 26 31.26 -22.85 13.48
N LYS A 27 31.94 -22.71 14.62
CA LYS A 27 31.42 -21.97 15.77
C LYS A 27 31.40 -20.46 15.53
N ALA A 28 32.45 -19.89 14.93
CA ALA A 28 32.49 -18.47 14.56
C ALA A 28 31.45 -18.13 13.49
N PHE A 29 31.31 -18.98 12.45
CA PHE A 29 30.32 -18.79 11.38
C PHE A 29 28.88 -18.98 11.88
N ASN A 30 28.65 -19.87 12.85
CA ASN A 30 27.34 -20.03 13.51
C ASN A 30 27.06 -18.91 14.53
N PHE A 31 28.11 -18.35 15.17
CA PHE A 31 27.95 -17.20 16.08
C PHE A 31 27.63 -15.92 15.32
N GLU A 32 28.30 -15.67 14.19
CA GLU A 32 27.97 -14.53 13.30
C GLU A 32 26.57 -14.68 12.67
N ARG A 33 26.17 -15.89 12.26
CA ARG A 33 24.80 -16.16 11.82
C ARG A 33 23.76 -16.01 12.94
N SER A 34 24.13 -16.39 14.17
CA SER A 34 23.25 -16.23 15.36
C SER A 34 23.15 -14.75 15.77
N ALA A 35 24.25 -14.00 15.74
CA ALA A 35 24.26 -12.56 16.03
C ALA A 35 23.53 -11.76 14.93
N ALA A 36 23.76 -12.07 13.65
CA ALA A 36 23.01 -11.50 12.54
C ALA A 36 21.51 -11.85 12.61
N ARG A 37 21.16 -13.06 13.03
CA ARG A 37 19.76 -13.46 13.30
C ARG A 37 19.16 -12.71 14.50
N SER A 38 19.93 -12.34 15.52
CA SER A 38 19.40 -11.62 16.67
C SER A 38 19.04 -10.16 16.37
N PHE A 39 19.73 -9.51 15.41
CA PHE A 39 19.38 -8.15 14.93
C PHE A 39 18.22 -8.13 13.94
N LEU A 40 17.91 -9.27 13.29
CA LEU A 40 16.82 -9.42 12.32
C LEU A 40 15.54 -10.02 12.95
N ARG A 41 15.54 -10.29 14.26
CA ARG A 41 14.56 -11.17 14.93
C ARG A 41 13.19 -10.58 15.23
N ASP A 42 12.87 -9.34 14.87
CA ASP A 42 11.63 -8.70 15.35
C ASP A 42 10.68 -8.19 14.26
N MET A 43 10.79 -8.65 13.00
CA MET A 43 9.84 -8.26 11.98
C MET A 43 8.69 -9.28 11.90
N LYS A 44 7.61 -9.02 12.65
CA LYS A 44 6.35 -9.74 12.46
C LYS A 44 5.68 -9.29 11.18
N LEU A 45 5.06 -10.24 10.48
CA LEU A 45 4.27 -9.95 9.27
C LEU A 45 3.20 -8.87 9.54
N SER A 46 2.52 -8.91 10.68
CA SER A 46 1.53 -7.91 11.10
C SER A 46 2.06 -6.48 11.12
N LYS A 47 3.33 -6.26 11.50
CA LYS A 47 3.95 -4.94 11.52
C LYS A 47 4.15 -4.39 10.11
N LEU A 48 4.56 -5.26 9.15
CA LEU A 48 4.71 -4.88 7.77
C LEU A 48 3.35 -4.61 7.12
N ILE A 49 2.35 -5.48 7.37
CA ILE A 49 0.96 -5.29 6.93
C ILE A 49 0.42 -3.95 7.41
N ALA A 50 0.55 -3.64 8.71
CA ALA A 50 0.08 -2.38 9.26
C ALA A 50 0.70 -1.16 8.57
N ALA A 51 1.98 -1.23 8.18
CA ALA A 51 2.64 -0.14 7.46
C ALA A 51 2.14 0.00 6.00
N LEU A 52 1.84 -1.11 5.32
CA LEU A 52 1.23 -1.08 3.99
C LEU A 52 -0.21 -0.55 4.04
N GLU A 53 -0.99 -0.97 5.03
CA GLU A 53 -2.38 -0.53 5.21
C GLU A 53 -2.48 0.91 5.73
N GLN A 54 -1.46 1.41 6.42
CA GLN A 54 -1.36 2.84 6.75
C GLN A 54 -1.15 3.70 5.50
N TRP A 55 -0.41 3.20 4.51
CA TRP A 55 -0.19 3.88 3.23
C TRP A 55 -1.39 3.74 2.30
N ALA A 56 -1.88 2.52 2.10
CA ALA A 56 -3.03 2.21 1.26
C ALA A 56 -4.05 1.36 2.04
N PRO A 57 -4.94 2.00 2.83
CA PRO A 57 -5.93 1.30 3.65
C PRO A 57 -6.82 0.35 2.83
N LEU A 58 -7.08 -0.86 3.36
CA LEU A 58 -7.93 -1.85 2.68
C LEU A 58 -9.34 -1.35 2.38
N SER A 59 -9.86 -0.42 3.19
CA SER A 59 -11.17 0.21 2.95
C SER A 59 -11.22 1.09 1.69
N LEU A 60 -10.08 1.37 1.06
CA LEU A 60 -10.01 2.12 -0.19
C LEU A 60 -10.07 1.23 -1.44
N GLN A 61 -10.01 -0.09 -1.28
CA GLN A 61 -10.15 -1.02 -2.40
C GLN A 61 -11.54 -0.93 -3.04
N GLU A 62 -11.64 -1.35 -4.29
CA GLU A 62 -12.93 -1.47 -4.97
C GLU A 62 -13.76 -2.64 -4.41
N ALA A 63 -15.09 -2.56 -4.49
CA ALA A 63 -15.98 -3.53 -3.87
C ALA A 63 -15.82 -4.98 -4.41
N TYR A 64 -15.28 -5.12 -5.60
CA TYR A 64 -15.02 -6.41 -6.25
C TYR A 64 -13.64 -6.98 -5.94
N ASP A 65 -12.77 -6.20 -5.26
CA ASP A 65 -11.36 -6.52 -5.04
C ASP A 65 -11.15 -7.40 -3.81
N ASN A 66 -9.94 -7.97 -3.70
CA ASN A 66 -9.50 -8.80 -2.59
C ASN A 66 -8.05 -8.47 -2.18
N SER A 67 -7.77 -7.22 -1.85
CA SER A 67 -6.48 -6.80 -1.29
C SER A 67 -6.30 -7.28 0.15
N GLY A 68 -5.06 -7.37 0.61
CA GLY A 68 -4.71 -7.76 1.97
C GLY A 68 -3.98 -9.10 2.06
N LEU A 69 -3.91 -9.66 3.25
CA LEU A 69 -3.29 -10.97 3.50
C LEU A 69 -4.17 -12.09 2.94
N GLN A 70 -3.64 -12.79 1.95
CA GLN A 70 -4.35 -13.88 1.26
C GLN A 70 -3.98 -15.27 1.79
N LEU A 71 -2.75 -15.42 2.27
CA LEU A 71 -2.21 -16.65 2.85
C LEU A 71 -1.15 -16.30 3.90
N GLY A 72 -1.14 -17.01 5.03
CA GLY A 72 -0.13 -16.88 6.09
C GLY A 72 -0.70 -16.47 7.43
N ASP A 73 0.12 -16.50 8.47
CA ASP A 73 -0.20 -16.06 9.83
C ASP A 73 0.37 -14.64 10.05
N PRO A 74 -0.45 -13.64 10.42
CA PRO A 74 0.03 -12.29 10.76
C PRO A 74 1.11 -12.26 11.84
N ASN A 75 1.18 -13.27 12.70
CA ASN A 75 2.16 -13.36 13.79
C ASN A 75 3.48 -14.02 13.38
N MET A 76 3.57 -14.57 12.16
CA MET A 76 4.82 -15.18 11.70
C MET A 76 5.96 -14.18 11.62
N GLU A 77 7.18 -14.65 11.91
CA GLU A 77 8.40 -13.87 11.71
C GLU A 77 8.85 -13.95 10.26
N ILE A 78 9.17 -12.81 9.68
CA ILE A 78 9.66 -12.68 8.31
C ILE A 78 11.04 -12.01 8.31
N LEU A 79 11.96 -12.53 7.49
CA LEU A 79 13.31 -12.00 7.31
C LEU A 79 13.46 -11.24 6.00
N SER A 80 12.70 -11.62 4.99
CA SER A 80 12.73 -10.99 3.68
C SER A 80 11.41 -11.15 2.94
N ALA A 81 11.12 -10.21 2.05
CA ALA A 81 9.98 -10.27 1.14
C ALA A 81 10.43 -10.17 -0.32
N MET A 82 9.66 -10.79 -1.21
CA MET A 82 9.73 -10.59 -2.65
C MET A 82 8.53 -9.79 -3.12
N VAL A 83 8.74 -8.80 -3.99
CA VAL A 83 7.69 -8.00 -4.61
C VAL A 83 7.54 -8.40 -6.07
N CYS A 84 6.31 -8.62 -6.51
CA CYS A 84 5.95 -8.94 -7.90
C CYS A 84 4.69 -8.18 -8.33
N LEU A 85 4.42 -8.14 -9.63
CA LEU A 85 3.13 -7.66 -10.14
C LEU A 85 2.08 -8.76 -9.97
N ASP A 86 2.34 -9.92 -10.55
CA ASP A 86 1.50 -11.12 -10.46
C ASP A 86 2.21 -12.21 -9.67
N CYS A 87 1.49 -12.87 -8.78
CA CYS A 87 2.01 -14.02 -8.04
C CYS A 87 1.75 -15.29 -8.87
N THR A 88 2.82 -15.88 -9.41
CA THR A 88 2.79 -17.11 -10.20
C THR A 88 3.57 -18.23 -9.52
N GLU A 89 3.41 -19.47 -9.98
CA GLU A 89 4.14 -20.63 -9.47
C GLU A 89 5.67 -20.42 -9.57
N THR A 90 6.16 -19.85 -10.68
CA THR A 90 7.57 -19.54 -10.87
C THR A 90 8.10 -18.44 -9.95
N VAL A 91 7.26 -17.46 -9.59
CA VAL A 91 7.60 -16.44 -8.59
C VAL A 91 7.70 -17.04 -7.19
N ILE A 92 6.81 -17.99 -6.84
CA ILE A 92 6.92 -18.75 -5.56
C ILE A 92 8.25 -19.52 -5.49
N GLU A 93 8.62 -20.21 -6.58
CA GLU A 93 9.87 -20.95 -6.65
C GLU A 93 11.09 -20.03 -6.51
N GLU A 94 11.08 -18.87 -7.18
CA GLU A 94 12.12 -17.86 -7.04
C GLU A 94 12.20 -17.34 -5.59
N ALA A 95 11.09 -17.05 -4.95
CA ALA A 95 11.02 -16.58 -3.57
C ALA A 95 11.59 -17.65 -2.61
N ALA A 96 11.21 -18.92 -2.80
CA ALA A 96 11.74 -20.04 -2.01
C ALA A 96 13.26 -20.19 -2.15
N MET A 97 13.80 -20.13 -3.39
CA MET A 97 15.24 -20.17 -3.64
C MET A 97 15.99 -19.00 -2.99
N GLN A 98 15.35 -17.83 -2.89
CA GLN A 98 15.93 -16.64 -2.26
C GLN A 98 15.63 -16.53 -0.76
N ASN A 99 15.03 -17.56 -0.16
CA ASN A 99 14.62 -17.61 1.25
C ASN A 99 13.72 -16.43 1.66
N CYS A 100 12.76 -16.05 0.82
CA CYS A 100 11.72 -15.09 1.17
C CYS A 100 10.55 -15.81 1.84
N GLN A 101 10.06 -15.27 2.97
CA GLN A 101 8.90 -15.79 3.70
C GLN A 101 7.61 -15.09 3.32
N LEU A 102 7.70 -14.00 2.55
CA LEU A 102 6.56 -13.19 2.12
C LEU A 102 6.69 -12.85 0.64
N ILE A 103 5.59 -12.96 -0.08
CA ILE A 103 5.41 -12.32 -1.39
C ILE A 103 4.39 -11.20 -1.25
N ILE A 104 4.75 -10.01 -1.73
CA ILE A 104 3.87 -8.87 -1.88
C ILE A 104 3.60 -8.69 -3.36
N SER A 105 2.38 -8.99 -3.78
CA SER A 105 1.95 -8.81 -5.17
C SER A 105 1.07 -7.56 -5.31
N HIS A 106 1.08 -6.94 -6.48
CA HIS A 106 0.08 -5.95 -6.81
C HIS A 106 -1.28 -6.63 -7.02
N HIS A 107 -1.34 -7.57 -7.94
CA HIS A 107 -2.57 -8.33 -8.20
C HIS A 107 -2.81 -9.42 -7.16
N PRO A 108 -4.05 -9.55 -6.64
CA PRO A 108 -4.40 -10.63 -5.75
C PRO A 108 -4.43 -11.97 -6.48
N LEU A 109 -3.72 -12.97 -5.96
CA LEU A 109 -3.78 -14.33 -6.50
C LEU A 109 -5.19 -14.92 -6.31
N ILE A 110 -5.78 -14.70 -5.13
CA ILE A 110 -7.15 -15.11 -4.83
C ILE A 110 -8.08 -13.93 -5.12
N PHE A 111 -8.38 -13.69 -6.40
CA PHE A 111 -9.32 -12.64 -6.80
C PHE A 111 -10.78 -13.04 -6.54
N ARG A 112 -11.12 -14.32 -6.72
CA ARG A 112 -12.44 -14.89 -6.44
C ARG A 112 -12.32 -15.99 -5.41
N GLY A 113 -13.35 -16.15 -4.57
CA GLY A 113 -13.39 -17.20 -3.56
C GLY A 113 -13.14 -18.60 -4.12
N LEU A 114 -12.26 -19.35 -3.47
CA LEU A 114 -11.91 -20.72 -3.85
C LEU A 114 -12.87 -21.72 -3.16
N LYS A 115 -13.35 -22.69 -3.92
CA LYS A 115 -14.17 -23.79 -3.37
C LYS A 115 -13.34 -24.99 -2.92
N CYS A 116 -12.17 -25.20 -3.52
CA CYS A 116 -11.25 -26.29 -3.19
C CYS A 116 -9.83 -25.95 -3.66
N LEU A 117 -8.83 -26.68 -3.16
CA LEU A 117 -7.41 -26.55 -3.56
C LEU A 117 -6.93 -27.77 -4.37
N SER A 118 -7.82 -28.65 -4.77
CA SER A 118 -7.52 -29.87 -5.56
C SER A 118 -7.50 -29.65 -7.07
N GLY A 119 -7.90 -28.43 -7.53
CA GLY A 119 -7.92 -28.07 -8.94
C GLY A 119 -6.54 -27.96 -9.57
N ASN A 120 -6.51 -27.95 -10.91
CA ASN A 120 -5.30 -27.79 -11.71
C ASN A 120 -5.18 -26.41 -12.36
N GLY A 121 -6.01 -25.44 -11.94
CA GLY A 121 -5.88 -24.05 -12.32
C GLY A 121 -4.58 -23.43 -11.80
N TYR A 122 -4.13 -22.33 -12.42
CA TYR A 122 -2.89 -21.69 -12.02
C TYR A 122 -2.96 -21.18 -10.57
N VAL A 123 -4.12 -20.69 -10.12
CA VAL A 123 -4.32 -20.19 -8.76
C VAL A 123 -4.09 -21.29 -7.73
N GLU A 124 -4.73 -22.46 -7.92
CA GLU A 124 -4.62 -23.60 -6.99
C GLU A 124 -3.20 -24.17 -6.98
N ARG A 125 -2.51 -24.23 -8.14
CA ARG A 125 -1.11 -24.69 -8.19
C ARG A 125 -0.19 -23.73 -7.46
N THR A 126 -0.33 -22.41 -7.70
CA THR A 126 0.47 -21.37 -7.04
C THR A 126 0.24 -21.37 -5.51
N LEU A 127 -1.01 -21.49 -5.05
CA LEU A 127 -1.32 -21.59 -3.62
C LEU A 127 -0.70 -22.83 -2.97
N ARG A 128 -0.79 -24.02 -3.63
CA ARG A 128 -0.16 -25.23 -3.11
C ARG A 128 1.35 -25.10 -3.03
N ALA A 129 1.98 -24.42 -4.01
CA ALA A 129 3.41 -24.12 -3.97
C ALA A 129 3.75 -23.19 -2.80
N ALA A 130 2.98 -22.11 -2.59
CA ALA A 130 3.17 -21.19 -1.49
C ALA A 130 3.03 -21.88 -0.12
N ILE A 131 2.00 -22.71 0.07
CA ILE A 131 1.80 -23.49 1.29
C ILE A 131 2.96 -24.48 1.52
N LYS A 132 3.40 -25.18 0.48
CA LYS A 132 4.52 -26.14 0.56
C LYS A 132 5.84 -25.49 1.01
N HIS A 133 6.07 -24.23 0.61
CA HIS A 133 7.27 -23.47 0.94
C HIS A 133 7.11 -22.54 2.14
N ASP A 134 5.96 -22.58 2.83
CA ASP A 134 5.63 -21.72 3.98
C ASP A 134 5.82 -20.23 3.66
N ILE A 135 5.33 -19.79 2.48
CA ILE A 135 5.42 -18.42 2.00
C ILE A 135 4.06 -17.76 2.16
N ALA A 136 4.00 -16.65 2.93
CA ALA A 136 2.83 -15.80 3.04
C ALA A 136 2.60 -14.98 1.76
N LEU A 137 1.35 -14.71 1.43
CA LEU A 137 0.94 -13.91 0.28
C LEU A 137 0.13 -12.70 0.74
N TYR A 138 0.58 -11.51 0.36
CA TYR A 138 -0.13 -10.24 0.59
C TYR A 138 -0.33 -9.52 -0.73
N ALA A 139 -1.55 -9.05 -1.00
CA ALA A 139 -1.88 -8.27 -2.18
C ALA A 139 -2.14 -6.80 -1.82
N ILE A 140 -1.62 -5.87 -2.62
CA ILE A 140 -1.88 -4.44 -2.52
C ILE A 140 -2.25 -3.92 -3.92
N HIS A 141 -3.56 -3.88 -4.18
CA HIS A 141 -4.14 -3.75 -5.51
C HIS A 141 -4.91 -2.43 -5.65
N THR A 142 -6.23 -2.45 -5.83
CA THR A 142 -7.00 -1.22 -6.07
C THR A 142 -6.97 -0.23 -4.90
N ASN A 143 -6.68 -0.67 -3.68
CA ASN A 143 -6.42 0.24 -2.57
C ASN A 143 -5.17 1.10 -2.83
N LEU A 144 -4.12 0.56 -3.50
CA LEU A 144 -2.93 1.31 -3.90
C LEU A 144 -3.19 2.18 -5.14
N ASP A 145 -4.07 1.75 -6.05
CA ASP A 145 -4.48 2.56 -7.21
C ASP A 145 -5.23 3.83 -6.79
N ASN A 146 -5.98 3.73 -5.70
CA ASN A 146 -6.84 4.80 -5.20
C ASN A 146 -6.12 5.83 -4.31
N VAL A 147 -4.84 5.66 -3.98
CA VAL A 147 -4.07 6.68 -3.26
C VAL A 147 -3.21 7.51 -4.21
N HIS A 148 -3.14 8.81 -3.95
CA HIS A 148 -2.45 9.79 -4.82
C HIS A 148 -0.97 9.44 -5.09
N ASP A 149 -0.25 8.92 -4.10
CA ASP A 149 1.14 8.50 -4.16
C ASP A 149 1.31 6.99 -4.43
N GLY A 150 0.26 6.36 -4.98
CA GLY A 150 0.22 4.98 -5.42
C GLY A 150 0.63 4.80 -6.88
N VAL A 151 -0.02 3.86 -7.56
CA VAL A 151 0.30 3.47 -8.96
C VAL A 151 0.25 4.67 -9.91
N ASN A 152 -0.81 5.47 -9.85
CA ASN A 152 -0.97 6.64 -10.71
C ASN A 152 0.06 7.75 -10.42
N GLY A 153 0.45 7.90 -9.16
CA GLY A 153 1.55 8.78 -8.75
C GLY A 153 2.90 8.33 -9.32
N GLU A 154 3.16 7.02 -9.36
CA GLU A 154 4.37 6.46 -9.98
C GLU A 154 4.40 6.71 -11.49
N ILE A 155 3.28 6.52 -12.19
CA ILE A 155 3.15 6.84 -13.63
C ILE A 155 3.47 8.31 -13.88
N ALA A 156 2.86 9.23 -13.11
CA ALA A 156 3.12 10.67 -13.22
C ALA A 156 4.59 11.02 -12.98
N SER A 157 5.19 10.42 -11.94
CA SER A 157 6.62 10.61 -11.60
C SER A 157 7.55 10.16 -12.73
N ARG A 158 7.31 9.00 -13.32
CA ARG A 158 8.07 8.45 -14.44
C ARG A 158 8.02 9.36 -15.67
N LEU A 159 6.84 9.89 -15.95
CA LEU A 159 6.63 10.85 -17.03
C LEU A 159 7.12 12.26 -16.71
N ARG A 160 7.54 12.51 -15.47
CA ARG A 160 7.92 13.84 -14.97
C ARG A 160 6.79 14.86 -15.14
N LEU A 161 5.55 14.42 -14.89
CA LEU A 161 4.39 15.29 -14.82
C LEU A 161 4.29 15.92 -13.43
N LYS A 162 3.88 17.18 -13.38
CA LYS A 162 3.47 17.82 -12.13
C LYS A 162 2.05 17.36 -11.80
N PRO A 163 1.83 16.65 -10.68
CA PRO A 163 0.49 16.20 -10.31
C PRO A 163 -0.44 17.39 -10.04
N MET A 164 -1.66 17.35 -10.59
CA MET A 164 -2.69 18.38 -10.42
C MET A 164 -3.82 17.91 -9.49
N GLY A 165 -4.02 16.61 -9.36
CA GLY A 165 -5.04 16.02 -8.49
C GLY A 165 -5.53 14.67 -9.01
N VAL A 166 -6.41 14.07 -8.23
CA VAL A 166 -7.08 12.80 -8.56
C VAL A 166 -8.12 13.05 -9.66
N LEU A 167 -8.17 12.19 -10.66
CA LEU A 167 -9.09 12.33 -11.80
C LEU A 167 -10.55 12.13 -11.40
N GLU A 168 -10.85 11.08 -10.63
CA GLU A 168 -12.17 10.81 -10.06
C GLU A 168 -12.07 10.63 -8.54
N PRO A 169 -12.18 11.74 -7.77
CA PRO A 169 -12.10 11.69 -6.31
C PRO A 169 -13.25 10.91 -5.69
N LYS A 170 -12.94 10.03 -4.72
CA LYS A 170 -13.96 9.31 -3.95
C LYS A 170 -14.73 10.27 -3.02
N VAL A 171 -16.03 10.03 -2.92
CA VAL A 171 -16.96 10.72 -2.01
C VAL A 171 -17.17 9.92 -0.73
N ASP A 172 -17.81 10.53 0.26
CA ASP A 172 -18.23 9.89 1.53
C ASP A 172 -17.07 9.30 2.36
N LEU A 173 -15.85 9.71 2.07
CA LEU A 173 -14.65 9.33 2.81
C LEU A 173 -14.27 10.29 3.94
N LEU A 174 -14.93 11.42 4.05
CA LEU A 174 -14.64 12.43 5.06
C LEU A 174 -15.75 12.48 6.10
N ARG A 175 -15.35 12.68 7.35
CA ARG A 175 -16.24 12.93 8.48
C ARG A 175 -15.78 14.13 9.28
N LYS A 176 -16.73 14.76 9.97
CA LYS A 176 -16.46 15.75 10.99
C LYS A 176 -16.72 15.15 12.36
N LEU A 177 -15.75 15.23 13.25
CA LEU A 177 -15.87 14.95 14.67
C LEU A 177 -16.09 16.29 15.38
N SER A 178 -17.13 16.38 16.21
CA SER A 178 -17.33 17.44 17.17
C SER A 178 -17.25 16.84 18.57
N VAL A 179 -16.33 17.31 19.41
CA VAL A 179 -16.18 16.85 20.80
C VAL A 179 -16.30 18.02 21.76
N PHE A 180 -16.91 17.81 22.92
CA PHE A 180 -17.18 18.82 23.93
C PHE A 180 -16.23 18.59 25.11
N VAL A 181 -15.32 19.54 25.35
CA VAL A 181 -14.17 19.37 26.23
C VAL A 181 -14.09 20.54 27.23
N PRO A 182 -13.86 20.31 28.54
CA PRO A 182 -13.56 21.40 29.46
C PRO A 182 -12.42 22.28 28.92
N HIS A 183 -12.55 23.61 29.06
CA HIS A 183 -11.56 24.55 28.49
C HIS A 183 -10.12 24.21 28.83
N SER A 184 -9.89 23.72 30.07
CA SER A 184 -8.55 23.35 30.55
C SER A 184 -7.89 22.17 29.82
N HIS A 185 -8.69 21.34 29.09
CA HIS A 185 -8.23 20.13 28.40
C HIS A 185 -8.37 20.23 26.86
N ALA A 186 -8.95 21.32 26.36
CA ALA A 186 -9.24 21.45 24.92
C ALA A 186 -8.00 21.33 24.05
N GLU A 187 -6.86 21.90 24.46
CA GLU A 187 -5.58 21.80 23.75
C GLU A 187 -5.08 20.37 23.70
N GLN A 188 -5.03 19.68 24.87
CA GLN A 188 -4.55 18.31 24.97
C GLN A 188 -5.35 17.35 24.07
N VAL A 189 -6.68 17.47 24.08
CA VAL A 189 -7.58 16.62 23.28
C VAL A 189 -7.41 16.92 21.78
N ARG A 190 -7.29 18.20 21.41
CA ARG A 190 -7.07 18.63 20.02
C ARG A 190 -5.77 18.09 19.46
N GLU A 191 -4.66 18.26 20.17
CA GLU A 191 -3.37 17.70 19.77
C GLU A 191 -3.37 16.17 19.68
N ALA A 192 -4.09 15.48 20.56
CA ALA A 192 -4.24 14.03 20.49
C ALA A 192 -4.94 13.61 19.18
N MET A 193 -5.99 14.31 18.77
CA MET A 193 -6.68 14.08 17.50
C MET A 193 -5.78 14.38 16.29
N PHE A 194 -4.98 15.44 16.32
CA PHE A 194 -4.03 15.80 15.25
C PHE A 194 -2.95 14.74 15.09
N ARG A 195 -2.34 14.27 16.19
CA ARG A 195 -1.38 13.15 16.16
C ARG A 195 -1.98 11.87 15.59
N ALA A 196 -3.26 11.63 15.80
CA ALA A 196 -4.00 10.51 15.20
C ALA A 196 -4.34 10.73 13.71
N GLY A 197 -4.07 11.93 13.17
CA GLY A 197 -4.20 12.29 11.76
C GLY A 197 -5.54 12.91 11.38
N ALA A 198 -6.23 13.57 12.32
CA ALA A 198 -7.33 14.49 12.03
C ALA A 198 -6.79 15.87 11.62
N GLY A 199 -7.68 16.74 11.10
CA GLY A 199 -7.38 18.14 10.85
C GLY A 199 -6.60 18.42 9.58
N HIS A 200 -6.63 17.56 8.56
CA HIS A 200 -6.02 17.86 7.26
C HIS A 200 -7.05 18.45 6.30
N VAL A 201 -6.76 19.64 5.77
CA VAL A 201 -7.58 20.35 4.78
C VAL A 201 -6.69 20.88 3.66
N GLY A 202 -6.68 20.23 2.50
CA GLY A 202 -5.74 20.54 1.42
C GLY A 202 -4.29 20.31 1.86
N ASP A 203 -3.47 21.36 1.75
CA ASP A 203 -2.06 21.36 2.17
C ASP A 203 -1.86 21.88 3.60
N TYR A 204 -2.94 22.09 4.36
CA TYR A 204 -2.88 22.49 5.76
C TYR A 204 -3.14 21.28 6.67
N ASP A 205 -2.41 21.20 7.76
CA ASP A 205 -2.60 20.27 8.86
C ASP A 205 -3.06 21.01 10.14
N GLU A 206 -3.37 20.26 11.17
CA GLU A 206 -3.81 20.80 12.48
C GLU A 206 -5.01 21.77 12.39
N CYS A 207 -5.86 21.59 11.37
CA CYS A 207 -7.05 22.40 11.19
C CYS A 207 -8.17 21.97 12.15
N SER A 208 -8.65 22.89 12.96
CA SER A 208 -9.84 22.74 13.81
C SER A 208 -10.67 24.01 13.83
N PHE A 209 -11.94 23.87 14.18
CA PHE A 209 -12.80 25.00 14.51
C PHE A 209 -13.29 24.84 15.94
N ASN A 210 -13.15 25.90 16.75
CA ASN A 210 -13.43 25.83 18.17
C ASN A 210 -14.50 26.86 18.54
N VAL A 211 -15.48 26.44 19.38
CA VAL A 211 -16.57 27.30 19.90
C VAL A 211 -16.67 27.11 21.39
N GLU A 212 -16.61 28.20 22.15
CA GLU A 212 -16.85 28.21 23.58
C GLU A 212 -18.34 28.07 23.87
N GLY A 213 -18.67 27.30 24.90
CA GLY A 213 -20.04 27.03 25.30
C GLY A 213 -20.14 26.58 26.75
N THR A 214 -21.32 26.10 27.12
CA THR A 214 -21.58 25.56 28.45
C THR A 214 -22.26 24.20 28.31
N GLY A 215 -21.59 23.15 28.75
CA GLY A 215 -22.17 21.82 28.90
C GLY A 215 -23.01 21.72 30.17
N THR A 216 -24.02 20.86 30.16
CA THR A 216 -24.78 20.53 31.36
C THR A 216 -24.99 19.04 31.49
N PHE A 217 -24.73 18.50 32.68
CA PHE A 217 -24.96 17.09 32.98
C PHE A 217 -25.34 16.88 34.45
N ARG A 218 -25.79 15.68 34.78
CA ARG A 218 -26.06 15.24 36.13
C ARG A 218 -25.61 13.80 36.26
N GLY A 219 -24.58 13.57 37.10
CA GLY A 219 -24.15 12.22 37.42
C GLY A 219 -25.26 11.45 38.15
N THR A 220 -25.47 10.20 37.73
CA THR A 220 -26.38 9.26 38.39
C THR A 220 -25.59 8.33 39.33
N GLU A 221 -26.30 7.54 40.15
CA GLU A 221 -25.66 6.55 41.04
C GLU A 221 -24.79 5.59 40.23
N GLY A 222 -23.55 5.36 40.66
CA GLY A 222 -22.57 4.52 39.94
C GLY A 222 -21.62 5.26 39.02
N THR A 223 -21.82 6.58 38.76
CA THR A 223 -20.87 7.39 37.97
C THR A 223 -19.76 7.98 38.86
N VAL A 224 -18.60 8.30 38.22
CA VAL A 224 -17.48 9.00 38.84
C VAL A 224 -17.22 10.30 38.07
N PRO A 225 -18.07 11.35 38.26
CA PRO A 225 -17.95 12.57 37.49
C PRO A 225 -16.61 13.27 37.75
N TYR A 226 -15.92 13.70 36.69
CA TYR A 226 -14.69 14.49 36.77
C TYR A 226 -14.91 15.83 37.55
N VAL A 227 -16.06 16.48 37.34
CA VAL A 227 -16.49 17.69 38.03
C VAL A 227 -17.96 17.56 38.43
N GLY A 228 -18.39 18.34 39.45
CA GLY A 228 -19.76 18.32 39.95
C GLY A 228 -19.99 17.22 41.00
N LYS A 229 -21.27 17.01 41.39
CA LYS A 229 -21.70 16.02 42.39
C LYS A 229 -22.79 15.13 41.83
N ILE A 230 -22.81 13.87 42.28
CA ILE A 230 -23.84 12.90 41.94
C ILE A 230 -25.22 13.46 42.38
N GLY A 231 -26.22 13.37 41.52
CA GLY A 231 -27.59 13.81 41.77
C GLY A 231 -27.84 15.29 41.55
N GLU A 232 -26.80 16.13 41.41
CA GLU A 232 -26.92 17.58 41.16
C GLU A 232 -26.64 17.89 39.71
N ARG A 233 -27.38 18.85 39.11
CA ARG A 233 -27.11 19.35 37.77
C ARG A 233 -25.89 20.28 37.80
N HIS A 234 -24.85 19.92 37.12
CA HIS A 234 -23.65 20.73 36.92
C HIS A 234 -23.70 21.51 35.63
N LYS A 235 -23.07 22.69 35.57
CA LYS A 235 -22.79 23.48 34.37
C LYS A 235 -21.29 23.66 34.30
N GLU A 236 -20.71 23.19 33.18
CA GLU A 236 -19.27 23.28 32.92
C GLU A 236 -18.98 24.15 31.70
N PRO A 237 -18.06 25.12 31.80
CA PRO A 237 -17.53 25.81 30.62
C PRO A 237 -16.75 24.84 29.73
N GLU A 238 -17.21 24.66 28.50
CA GLU A 238 -16.62 23.69 27.56
C GLU A 238 -16.31 24.35 26.21
N THR A 239 -15.30 23.82 25.53
CA THR A 239 -14.99 24.13 24.15
C THR A 239 -15.50 22.99 23.28
N ARG A 240 -16.35 23.30 22.29
CA ARG A 240 -16.64 22.38 21.20
C ARG A 240 -15.50 22.46 20.19
N VAL A 241 -14.74 21.38 20.05
CA VAL A 241 -13.65 21.24 19.08
C VAL A 241 -14.16 20.42 17.91
N GLU A 242 -14.07 20.99 16.69
CA GLU A 242 -14.46 20.33 15.44
C GLU A 242 -13.24 20.07 14.57
N VAL A 243 -13.09 18.83 14.09
CA VAL A 243 -12.01 18.42 13.17
C VAL A 243 -12.58 17.58 12.02
N ILE A 244 -11.97 17.68 10.84
CA ILE A 244 -12.28 16.81 9.68
C ILE A 244 -11.25 15.70 9.62
N TYR A 245 -11.68 14.50 9.25
CA TYR A 245 -10.81 13.34 9.15
C TYR A 245 -11.33 12.33 8.12
N PRO A 246 -10.44 11.49 7.53
CA PRO A 246 -10.87 10.41 6.66
C PRO A 246 -11.39 9.21 7.46
N VAL A 247 -12.48 8.60 7.00
CA VAL A 247 -13.22 7.51 7.68
C VAL A 247 -12.32 6.32 8.07
N PHE A 248 -11.30 6.03 7.29
CA PHE A 248 -10.38 4.92 7.59
C PHE A 248 -9.43 5.19 8.79
N LYS A 249 -9.40 6.42 9.33
CA LYS A 249 -8.69 6.78 10.58
C LYS A 249 -9.61 6.91 11.78
N GLU A 250 -10.92 6.73 11.61
CA GLU A 250 -11.93 7.00 12.64
C GLU A 250 -11.65 6.30 13.95
N ARG A 251 -11.41 4.98 13.91
CA ARG A 251 -11.17 4.18 15.12
C ARG A 251 -9.98 4.71 15.93
N MET A 252 -8.88 5.05 15.27
CA MET A 252 -7.68 5.56 15.92
C MET A 252 -7.93 6.96 16.51
N ILE A 253 -8.59 7.85 15.78
CA ILE A 253 -8.87 9.22 16.21
C ILE A 253 -9.81 9.22 17.42
N ILE A 254 -10.89 8.42 17.39
CA ILE A 254 -11.84 8.32 18.50
C ILE A 254 -11.17 7.71 19.74
N SER A 255 -10.39 6.64 19.60
CA SER A 255 -9.66 6.04 20.73
C SER A 255 -8.73 7.06 21.37
N THR A 256 -7.87 7.70 20.58
CA THR A 256 -6.90 8.68 21.07
C THR A 256 -7.57 9.92 21.68
N MET A 257 -8.68 10.38 21.11
CA MET A 257 -9.50 11.46 21.65
C MET A 257 -10.06 11.09 23.03
N ARG A 258 -10.65 9.89 23.17
CA ARG A 258 -11.23 9.42 24.44
C ARG A 258 -10.16 9.22 25.51
N GLU A 259 -8.98 8.71 25.17
CA GLU A 259 -7.85 8.55 26.10
C GLU A 259 -7.31 9.89 26.63
N ALA A 260 -7.38 10.95 25.80
CA ALA A 260 -6.92 12.28 26.19
C ALA A 260 -7.99 13.08 26.95
N HIS A 261 -9.26 12.66 26.88
CA HIS A 261 -10.39 13.39 27.48
C HIS A 261 -10.49 13.10 28.99
N PRO A 262 -10.78 14.11 29.86
CA PRO A 262 -10.86 13.90 31.30
C PRO A 262 -12.14 13.19 31.77
N TYR A 263 -13.21 13.15 30.93
CA TYR A 263 -14.48 12.53 31.30
C TYR A 263 -14.45 11.00 31.09
N GLU A 264 -15.11 10.26 31.97
CA GLU A 264 -15.31 8.81 31.80
C GLU A 264 -16.23 8.48 30.61
N GLU A 265 -17.26 9.31 30.40
CA GLU A 265 -18.14 9.25 29.23
C GLU A 265 -18.02 10.54 28.42
N VAL A 266 -17.51 10.42 27.21
CA VAL A 266 -17.23 11.57 26.34
C VAL A 266 -18.41 11.83 25.40
N ALA A 267 -18.95 13.05 25.43
CA ALA A 267 -19.92 13.50 24.45
C ALA A 267 -19.21 13.92 23.15
N TYR A 268 -19.57 13.31 22.05
CA TYR A 268 -19.09 13.68 20.71
C TYR A 268 -20.07 13.30 19.62
N ASP A 269 -20.02 14.01 18.49
CA ASP A 269 -20.84 13.77 17.31
C ASP A 269 -19.96 13.42 16.10
N LEU A 270 -20.43 12.47 15.27
CA LEU A 270 -19.82 12.11 14.00
C LEU A 270 -20.76 12.46 12.85
N VAL A 271 -20.34 13.37 11.98
CA VAL A 271 -21.13 13.84 10.86
C VAL A 271 -20.48 13.43 9.55
N PRO A 272 -21.14 12.61 8.70
CA PRO A 272 -20.66 12.31 7.35
C PRO A 272 -20.61 13.58 6.50
N LEU A 273 -19.56 13.73 5.69
CA LEU A 273 -19.38 14.85 4.78
C LEU A 273 -19.41 14.36 3.33
N HIS A 274 -20.21 15.01 2.49
CA HIS A 274 -20.25 14.75 1.04
C HIS A 274 -19.08 15.38 0.27
N ASN A 275 -18.16 15.99 0.98
CA ASN A 275 -16.94 16.53 0.38
C ASN A 275 -16.12 15.40 -0.27
N ARG A 276 -15.58 15.68 -1.46
CA ARG A 276 -14.67 14.78 -2.14
C ARG A 276 -13.33 14.73 -1.41
N HIS A 277 -12.74 13.53 -1.31
CA HIS A 277 -11.41 13.40 -0.72
C HIS A 277 -10.34 13.88 -1.73
N PRO A 278 -9.47 14.86 -1.41
CA PRO A 278 -8.60 15.49 -2.41
C PRO A 278 -7.49 14.57 -2.93
N ARG A 279 -7.13 13.53 -2.16
CA ARG A 279 -5.99 12.65 -2.45
C ARG A 279 -6.36 11.17 -2.57
N VAL A 280 -7.64 10.84 -2.61
CA VAL A 280 -8.12 9.46 -2.73
C VAL A 280 -9.16 9.37 -3.84
N GLY A 281 -8.95 8.45 -4.77
CA GLY A 281 -9.84 8.17 -5.89
C GLY A 281 -9.11 7.59 -7.08
N SER A 282 -9.81 7.35 -8.16
CA SER A 282 -9.29 6.63 -9.32
C SER A 282 -8.60 7.58 -10.33
N GLY A 283 -7.45 7.17 -10.83
CA GLY A 283 -6.68 7.93 -11.80
C GLY A 283 -6.09 9.24 -11.25
N LEU A 284 -5.25 9.88 -12.07
CA LEU A 284 -4.58 11.12 -11.72
C LEU A 284 -4.49 12.03 -12.93
N VAL A 285 -4.51 13.34 -12.73
CA VAL A 285 -4.21 14.36 -13.74
C VAL A 285 -2.85 14.98 -13.43
N GLY A 286 -2.04 15.12 -14.46
CA GLY A 286 -0.75 15.82 -14.37
C GLY A 286 -0.50 16.71 -15.56
N GLU A 287 0.43 17.66 -15.42
CA GLU A 287 0.80 18.59 -16.50
C GLU A 287 2.32 18.65 -16.69
N TRP A 288 2.76 18.88 -17.92
CA TRP A 288 4.12 19.33 -18.21
C TRP A 288 4.17 20.85 -18.27
N ASP A 289 5.30 21.42 -17.90
CA ASP A 289 5.54 22.87 -18.03
C ASP A 289 5.45 23.32 -19.48
N LYS A 290 5.99 22.52 -20.39
CA LYS A 290 5.95 22.74 -21.83
C LYS A 290 5.17 21.64 -22.53
N PRO A 291 4.24 21.97 -23.44
CA PRO A 291 3.51 20.96 -24.19
C PRO A 291 4.44 20.19 -25.13
N LEU A 292 4.08 18.93 -25.40
CA LEU A 292 4.73 18.05 -26.38
C LEU A 292 3.85 17.93 -27.62
N SER A 293 4.43 17.64 -28.77
CA SER A 293 3.65 17.14 -29.91
C SER A 293 3.09 15.75 -29.57
N GLU A 294 2.04 15.33 -30.26
CA GLU A 294 1.46 13.99 -30.08
C GLU A 294 2.49 12.88 -30.36
N GLN A 295 3.34 13.08 -31.37
CA GLN A 295 4.40 12.13 -31.71
C GLN A 295 5.45 12.02 -30.60
N GLU A 296 5.91 13.15 -30.06
CA GLU A 296 6.84 13.16 -28.91
C GLU A 296 6.21 12.52 -27.67
N PHE A 297 4.92 12.76 -27.43
CA PHE A 297 4.16 12.13 -26.36
C PHE A 297 4.15 10.60 -26.49
N LEU A 298 3.73 10.07 -27.66
CA LEU A 298 3.69 8.64 -27.90
C LEU A 298 5.08 7.99 -27.85
N ALA A 299 6.10 8.67 -28.39
CA ALA A 299 7.49 8.23 -28.31
C ALA A 299 7.98 8.16 -26.86
N ARG A 300 7.65 9.18 -26.04
CA ARG A 300 7.97 9.22 -24.62
C ARG A 300 7.30 8.08 -23.83
N LEU A 301 6.04 7.74 -24.12
CA LEU A 301 5.38 6.59 -23.52
C LEU A 301 6.15 5.30 -23.82
N LYS A 302 6.53 5.09 -25.08
CA LYS A 302 7.30 3.91 -25.47
C LYS A 302 8.65 3.85 -24.75
N GLU A 303 9.37 4.94 -24.66
CA GLU A 303 10.68 5.02 -23.99
C GLU A 303 10.55 4.76 -22.50
N VAL A 304 9.68 5.49 -21.79
CA VAL A 304 9.56 5.46 -20.34
C VAL A 304 9.06 4.12 -19.83
N PHE A 305 8.10 3.51 -20.55
CA PHE A 305 7.50 2.23 -20.17
C PHE A 305 8.14 1.02 -20.89
N GLY A 306 9.16 1.22 -21.72
CA GLY A 306 9.86 0.14 -22.41
C GLY A 306 8.99 -0.62 -23.42
N LEU A 307 8.01 0.06 -24.03
CA LEU A 307 7.00 -0.58 -24.85
C LEU A 307 7.51 -0.83 -26.30
N LYS A 308 7.29 -2.02 -26.83
CA LYS A 308 7.50 -2.31 -28.26
C LYS A 308 6.44 -1.64 -29.11
N THR A 309 5.17 -1.71 -28.68
CA THR A 309 4.00 -1.16 -29.35
C THR A 309 3.07 -0.52 -28.31
N LEU A 310 2.21 0.38 -28.75
CA LEU A 310 1.05 0.87 -28.00
C LEU A 310 -0.10 1.09 -28.99
N ARG A 311 -1.33 1.14 -28.46
CA ARG A 311 -2.52 1.47 -29.25
C ARG A 311 -2.96 2.88 -28.93
N HIS A 312 -3.46 3.61 -29.90
CA HIS A 312 -3.97 4.95 -29.66
C HIS A 312 -5.15 5.32 -30.57
N SER A 313 -5.98 6.27 -30.13
CA SER A 313 -7.03 6.86 -30.96
C SER A 313 -6.43 7.74 -32.04
N LYS A 314 -7.27 8.26 -32.95
CA LYS A 314 -6.84 9.19 -33.99
C LYS A 314 -6.10 10.39 -33.38
N LEU A 315 -4.99 10.80 -34.01
CA LEU A 315 -4.26 12.03 -33.68
C LEU A 315 -5.15 13.25 -33.95
N LEU A 316 -5.08 14.25 -33.07
CA LEU A 316 -5.93 15.44 -33.09
C LEU A 316 -5.23 16.66 -33.73
N GLY A 317 -3.91 16.56 -33.96
CA GLY A 317 -3.10 17.65 -34.55
C GLY A 317 -2.89 18.81 -33.56
N ARG A 318 -2.94 18.57 -32.27
CA ARG A 318 -2.74 19.59 -31.23
C ARG A 318 -1.73 19.14 -30.17
N PRO A 319 -1.05 20.09 -29.49
CA PRO A 319 -0.05 19.75 -28.47
C PRO A 319 -0.70 19.13 -27.24
N ILE A 320 0.06 18.27 -26.55
CA ILE A 320 -0.31 17.60 -25.29
C ILE A 320 0.41 18.29 -24.13
N LYS A 321 -0.33 18.85 -23.19
CA LYS A 321 0.18 19.44 -21.96
C LYS A 321 -0.40 18.77 -20.72
N ARG A 322 -1.73 18.60 -20.69
CA ARG A 322 -2.49 18.05 -19.58
C ARG A 322 -2.84 16.60 -19.86
N VAL A 323 -2.43 15.70 -18.98
CA VAL A 323 -2.54 14.26 -19.18
C VAL A 323 -3.29 13.63 -18.02
N GLY A 324 -4.37 12.90 -18.35
CA GLY A 324 -5.02 11.99 -17.41
C GLY A 324 -4.36 10.61 -17.49
N MET A 325 -4.34 9.88 -16.37
CA MET A 325 -3.77 8.54 -16.33
C MET A 325 -4.47 7.64 -15.34
N CYS A 326 -4.53 6.35 -15.67
CA CYS A 326 -4.98 5.29 -14.78
C CYS A 326 -4.22 4.01 -15.13
N GLY A 327 -3.45 3.47 -14.19
CA GLY A 327 -2.81 2.16 -14.33
C GLY A 327 -3.86 1.06 -14.49
N GLY A 328 -3.48 -0.03 -15.16
CA GLY A 328 -4.36 -1.16 -15.42
C GLY A 328 -5.57 -0.81 -16.29
N SER A 329 -6.72 -1.33 -15.94
CA SER A 329 -7.97 -1.22 -16.72
C SER A 329 -8.76 0.05 -16.36
N GLY A 330 -8.42 1.17 -16.98
CA GLY A 330 -9.00 2.49 -16.68
C GLY A 330 -9.97 3.05 -17.73
N ALA A 331 -10.50 2.25 -18.65
CA ALA A 331 -11.40 2.72 -19.71
C ALA A 331 -12.65 3.46 -19.16
N PHE A 332 -13.11 3.13 -17.95
CA PHE A 332 -14.24 3.77 -17.28
C PHE A 332 -14.04 5.27 -16.99
N LEU A 333 -12.78 5.75 -16.98
CA LEU A 333 -12.44 7.15 -16.75
C LEU A 333 -12.30 7.99 -18.04
N ILE A 334 -12.51 7.43 -19.22
CA ILE A 334 -12.38 8.17 -20.50
C ILE A 334 -13.29 9.40 -20.49
N ASN A 335 -14.58 9.24 -20.17
CA ASN A 335 -15.52 10.35 -20.13
C ASN A 335 -15.19 11.38 -19.03
N ARG A 336 -14.71 10.91 -17.89
CA ARG A 336 -14.24 11.80 -16.83
C ARG A 336 -13.02 12.60 -17.29
N SER A 337 -12.08 11.98 -17.96
CA SER A 337 -10.91 12.62 -18.55
C SER A 337 -11.29 13.73 -19.57
N LYS A 338 -12.31 13.49 -20.38
CA LYS A 338 -12.86 14.50 -21.28
C LYS A 338 -13.41 15.70 -20.53
N SER A 339 -14.21 15.46 -19.47
CA SER A 339 -14.82 16.53 -18.66
C SER A 339 -13.79 17.33 -17.87
N GLU A 340 -12.65 16.74 -17.52
CA GLU A 340 -11.52 17.43 -16.87
C GLU A 340 -10.64 18.19 -17.87
N GLY A 341 -10.92 18.09 -19.18
CA GLY A 341 -10.23 18.82 -20.23
C GLY A 341 -8.77 18.39 -20.41
N VAL A 342 -8.47 17.08 -20.24
CA VAL A 342 -7.12 16.57 -20.53
C VAL A 342 -6.90 16.47 -22.04
N ASP A 343 -5.67 16.71 -22.49
CA ASP A 343 -5.28 16.59 -23.91
C ASP A 343 -5.09 15.14 -24.31
N ALA A 344 -4.57 14.31 -23.38
CA ALA A 344 -4.36 12.88 -23.58
C ALA A 344 -4.74 12.09 -22.31
N TYR A 345 -5.14 10.83 -22.52
CA TYR A 345 -5.43 9.88 -21.44
C TYR A 345 -4.66 8.59 -21.65
N ILE A 346 -3.95 8.14 -20.62
CA ILE A 346 -3.10 6.94 -20.59
C ILE A 346 -3.76 5.88 -19.74
N THR A 347 -3.92 4.64 -20.26
CA THR A 347 -4.42 3.49 -19.50
C THR A 347 -4.02 2.18 -20.17
N GLY A 348 -4.54 1.05 -19.70
CA GLY A 348 -4.45 -0.27 -20.32
C GLY A 348 -5.83 -0.87 -20.61
N ASP A 349 -5.84 -2.05 -21.24
CA ASP A 349 -7.02 -2.90 -21.47
C ASP A 349 -8.19 -2.22 -22.20
N VAL A 350 -7.94 -1.25 -23.04
CA VAL A 350 -8.99 -0.55 -23.79
C VAL A 350 -9.56 -1.47 -24.86
N LYS A 351 -10.87 -1.73 -24.82
CA LYS A 351 -11.56 -2.51 -25.85
C LYS A 351 -11.79 -1.72 -27.11
N TYR A 352 -11.99 -2.42 -28.22
CA TYR A 352 -12.17 -1.81 -29.54
C TYR A 352 -13.18 -0.65 -29.55
N HIS A 353 -14.36 -0.86 -28.98
CA HIS A 353 -15.41 0.15 -28.97
C HIS A 353 -15.12 1.33 -28.02
N GLU A 354 -14.36 1.13 -26.97
CA GLU A 354 -14.01 2.18 -26.01
C GLU A 354 -13.06 3.24 -26.63
N PHE A 355 -12.34 2.93 -27.73
CA PHE A 355 -11.58 3.93 -28.45
C PHE A 355 -12.46 5.01 -29.11
N PHE A 356 -13.70 4.70 -29.44
CA PHE A 356 -14.65 5.68 -29.97
C PHE A 356 -15.06 6.71 -28.90
N ASP A 357 -14.99 6.35 -27.61
CA ASP A 357 -15.34 7.27 -26.52
C ASP A 357 -14.36 8.46 -26.42
N ALA A 358 -13.17 8.37 -27.00
CA ALA A 358 -12.25 9.51 -27.14
C ALA A 358 -12.85 10.64 -27.98
N ASP A 359 -13.67 10.31 -28.99
CA ASP A 359 -14.55 11.19 -29.78
C ASP A 359 -13.88 12.50 -30.25
N GLY A 360 -12.61 12.43 -30.65
CA GLY A 360 -11.83 13.59 -31.03
C GLY A 360 -11.60 14.64 -29.95
N SER A 361 -11.98 14.33 -28.70
CA SER A 361 -11.85 15.25 -27.57
C SER A 361 -10.51 15.14 -26.86
N LEU A 362 -9.92 13.94 -26.81
CA LEU A 362 -8.59 13.66 -26.25
C LEU A 362 -7.85 12.59 -27.06
N LEU A 363 -6.54 12.52 -26.92
CA LEU A 363 -5.74 11.41 -27.44
C LEU A 363 -5.75 10.27 -26.42
N LEU A 364 -6.45 9.18 -26.69
CA LEU A 364 -6.46 7.98 -25.88
C LEU A 364 -5.27 7.10 -26.23
N ALA A 365 -4.43 6.77 -25.24
CA ALA A 365 -3.28 5.89 -25.39
C ALA A 365 -3.41 4.68 -24.48
N ASP A 366 -3.48 3.49 -25.07
CA ASP A 366 -3.44 2.21 -24.39
C ASP A 366 -2.01 1.66 -24.43
N ILE A 367 -1.37 1.65 -23.27
CA ILE A 367 0.02 1.19 -23.06
C ILE A 367 0.09 -0.23 -22.51
N GLY A 368 -1.05 -0.93 -22.44
CA GLY A 368 -1.20 -2.26 -21.88
C GLY A 368 -1.26 -2.28 -20.35
N HIS A 369 -1.86 -3.33 -19.83
CA HIS A 369 -2.02 -3.51 -18.38
C HIS A 369 -0.65 -3.58 -17.70
N PHE A 370 0.13 -4.61 -18.02
CA PHE A 370 1.49 -4.78 -17.50
C PHE A 370 2.36 -3.54 -17.75
N GLY A 371 2.29 -2.95 -18.93
CA GLY A 371 3.06 -1.75 -19.29
C GLY A 371 2.82 -0.60 -18.32
N SER A 372 1.56 -0.36 -17.95
CA SER A 372 1.17 0.74 -17.06
C SER A 372 1.53 0.50 -15.59
N GLU A 373 1.61 -0.76 -15.14
CA GLU A 373 1.74 -1.11 -13.73
C GLU A 373 3.09 -1.73 -13.33
N GLN A 374 3.93 -2.13 -14.27
CA GLN A 374 5.20 -2.82 -14.00
C GLN A 374 6.09 -2.12 -12.96
N PHE A 375 5.99 -0.81 -12.85
CA PHE A 375 6.77 -0.01 -11.90
C PHE A 375 6.19 0.02 -10.48
N THR A 376 5.00 -0.52 -10.28
CA THR A 376 4.39 -0.67 -8.94
C THR A 376 5.28 -1.49 -8.02
N MET A 377 5.96 -2.50 -8.55
CA MET A 377 6.94 -3.29 -7.80
C MET A 377 8.05 -2.42 -7.20
N HIS A 378 8.60 -1.50 -7.98
CA HIS A 378 9.64 -0.58 -7.53
C HIS A 378 9.11 0.43 -6.52
N LEU A 379 7.89 0.89 -6.69
CA LEU A 379 7.20 1.78 -5.76
C LEU A 379 7.05 1.12 -4.39
N ILE A 380 6.53 -0.11 -4.33
CA ILE A 380 6.38 -0.89 -3.10
C ILE A 380 7.74 -1.13 -2.44
N GLN A 381 8.75 -1.56 -3.22
CA GLN A 381 10.10 -1.79 -2.71
C GLN A 381 10.69 -0.53 -2.07
N ARG A 382 10.62 0.62 -2.75
CA ARG A 382 11.12 1.90 -2.21
C ARG A 382 10.41 2.30 -0.93
N ARG A 383 9.08 2.15 -0.88
CA ARG A 383 8.28 2.46 0.30
C ARG A 383 8.70 1.61 1.50
N LEU A 384 8.84 0.31 1.31
CA LEU A 384 9.27 -0.60 2.36
C LEU A 384 10.71 -0.36 2.80
N ALA A 385 11.63 -0.07 1.87
CA ALA A 385 13.01 0.26 2.21
C ALA A 385 13.14 1.55 3.03
N GLN A 386 12.28 2.54 2.80
CA GLN A 386 12.19 3.76 3.61
C GLN A 386 11.68 3.48 5.02
N LEU A 387 10.62 2.66 5.15
CA LEU A 387 9.99 2.35 6.44
C LEU A 387 10.79 1.34 7.26
N PHE A 388 11.47 0.41 6.60
CA PHE A 388 12.21 -0.70 7.21
C PHE A 388 13.59 -0.86 6.56
N PRO A 389 14.55 0.04 6.84
CA PRO A 389 15.86 0.07 6.14
C PRO A 389 16.69 -1.21 6.30
N THR A 390 16.45 -1.99 7.36
CA THR A 390 17.16 -3.25 7.64
C THR A 390 16.44 -4.50 7.13
N PHE A 391 15.21 -4.36 6.62
CA PHE A 391 14.43 -5.47 6.09
C PHE A 391 14.73 -5.69 4.60
N ALA A 392 15.02 -6.93 4.23
CA ALA A 392 15.40 -7.27 2.85
C ALA A 392 14.13 -7.34 1.96
N VAL A 393 13.97 -6.39 1.03
CA VAL A 393 12.91 -6.39 0.02
C VAL A 393 13.52 -6.61 -1.36
N ARG A 394 13.19 -7.72 -2.00
CA ARG A 394 13.67 -8.13 -3.32
C ARG A 394 12.59 -7.92 -4.37
N LEU A 395 12.99 -7.60 -5.58
CA LEU A 395 12.10 -7.65 -6.75
C LEU A 395 12.25 -9.02 -7.42
N THR A 396 11.15 -9.59 -7.89
CA THR A 396 11.20 -10.75 -8.78
C THR A 396 11.94 -10.41 -10.07
N LYS A 397 12.66 -11.37 -10.60
CA LYS A 397 13.30 -11.30 -11.93
C LYS A 397 12.40 -11.89 -13.01
N ILE A 398 11.30 -12.53 -12.61
CA ILE A 398 10.34 -13.14 -13.51
C ILE A 398 9.46 -12.04 -14.09
N VAL A 399 9.42 -11.95 -15.42
CA VAL A 399 8.46 -11.12 -16.13
C VAL A 399 7.15 -11.90 -16.19
N THR A 400 6.12 -11.36 -15.54
CA THR A 400 4.82 -12.03 -15.41
C THR A 400 3.79 -11.60 -16.47
N ASP A 401 4.18 -10.73 -17.42
CA ASP A 401 3.32 -10.32 -18.53
C ASP A 401 2.86 -11.56 -19.34
N PRO A 402 1.56 -11.86 -19.36
CA PRO A 402 1.04 -13.01 -20.11
C PRO A 402 0.87 -12.71 -21.61
N ILE A 403 1.10 -11.46 -22.04
CA ILE A 403 0.84 -11.00 -23.42
C ILE A 403 2.16 -10.90 -24.19
N TYR A 404 2.23 -11.62 -25.28
CA TYR A 404 3.37 -11.59 -26.18
C TYR A 404 2.99 -10.86 -27.48
N HIS A 405 3.90 -10.03 -28.00
CA HIS A 405 3.75 -9.34 -29.27
C HIS A 405 4.65 -10.01 -30.31
N TYR A 406 4.06 -10.38 -31.45
CA TYR A 406 4.78 -10.97 -32.60
C TYR A 406 5.23 -9.89 -33.56
#